data_d79d1936675392345c4f03e5f4680a67
#
_entry.id   d79d1936675392345c4f03e5f4680a67
#
_cell.length_a   1.000
_cell.length_b   1.000
_cell.length_c   1.000
_cell.angle_alpha   90.00
_cell.angle_beta   90.00
_cell.angle_gamma   90.00
#
_symmetry.space_group_name_H-M   'P 1'
#
loop_
_entity.id
_entity.type
_entity.pdbx_description
1 polymer ?
#
loop_
_entity_poly.entity_id
_entity_poly.type
_entity_poly.pdbx_seq_one_letter_code
_entity_poly.pdbx_strand_id
1 'polypeptide(L)'
;MGEFVYFTEEQKQRANAVDLEDFLSRQGEKLLRSGREKRLASDHSITVRGNRWYDHATEKGGCAIDFVRMFYNQSFPDAVTMLL
;
A
#
# COMPACT_ATOMS: atom_id res chain seq x y z
N MET A 1 19.49 2.90 -18.64
CA MET A 1 18.66 4.07 -18.91
C MET A 1 17.20 3.69 -18.76
N GLY A 2 16.50 4.35 -17.88
CA GLY A 2 15.10 4.02 -17.61
C GLY A 2 14.15 4.67 -18.63
N GLU A 3 13.13 3.94 -18.99
CA GLU A 3 12.03 4.52 -19.74
C GLU A 3 11.15 5.33 -18.81
N PHE A 4 10.68 6.47 -19.29
CA PHE A 4 9.70 7.24 -18.56
C PHE A 4 8.33 6.59 -18.74
N VAL A 5 7.78 6.13 -17.64
CA VAL A 5 6.42 5.61 -17.64
C VAL A 5 5.50 6.70 -17.10
N TYR A 6 4.62 7.17 -17.95
CA TYR A 6 3.64 8.19 -17.56
C TYR A 6 2.33 7.52 -17.25
N PHE A 7 1.78 7.84 -16.09
CA PHE A 7 0.45 7.39 -15.71
C PHE A 7 -0.50 8.58 -15.76
N THR A 8 -1.72 8.33 -16.22
CA THR A 8 -2.77 9.34 -16.20
C THR A 8 -3.24 9.57 -14.77
N GLU A 9 -3.89 10.69 -14.52
CA GLU A 9 -4.49 10.95 -13.20
C GLU A 9 -5.48 9.86 -12.83
N GLU A 10 -6.25 9.38 -13.80
CA GLU A 10 -7.18 8.27 -13.58
C GLU A 10 -6.47 7.00 -13.12
N GLN A 11 -5.34 6.67 -13.74
CA GLN A 11 -4.55 5.49 -13.35
C GLN A 11 -3.99 5.65 -11.95
N LYS A 12 -3.48 6.83 -11.59
CA LYS A 12 -2.97 7.10 -10.25
C LYS A 12 -4.08 7.01 -9.20
N GLN A 13 -5.25 7.55 -9.50
CA GLN A 13 -6.40 7.47 -8.60
C GLN A 13 -6.84 6.02 -8.42
N ARG A 14 -6.85 5.24 -9.49
CA ARG A 14 -7.22 3.82 -9.42
C ARG A 14 -6.22 3.03 -8.56
N ALA A 15 -4.93 3.30 -8.75
CA ALA A 15 -3.90 2.65 -7.94
C ALA A 15 -4.05 3.01 -6.46
N ASN A 16 -4.31 4.28 -6.15
CA ASN A 16 -4.51 4.74 -4.77
C ASN A 16 -5.80 4.23 -4.14
N ALA A 17 -6.77 3.81 -4.95
CA ALA A 17 -8.05 3.29 -4.46
C ALA A 17 -8.00 1.77 -4.22
N VAL A 18 -6.91 1.11 -4.52
CA VAL A 18 -6.77 -0.33 -4.30
C VAL A 18 -6.90 -0.64 -2.81
N ASP A 19 -7.72 -1.64 -2.51
CA ASP A 19 -7.90 -2.11 -1.13
C ASP A 19 -6.62 -2.80 -0.68
N LEU A 20 -5.96 -2.22 0.32
CA LEU A 20 -4.69 -2.75 0.83
C LEU A 20 -4.87 -4.10 1.52
N GLU A 21 -6.02 -4.34 2.15
CA GLU A 21 -6.27 -5.64 2.78
C GLU A 21 -6.26 -6.74 1.72
N ASP A 22 -6.94 -6.51 0.60
CA ASP A 22 -6.99 -7.46 -0.51
C ASP A 22 -5.63 -7.60 -1.19
N PHE A 23 -4.99 -6.47 -1.48
CA PHE A 23 -3.68 -6.45 -2.11
C PHE A 23 -2.65 -7.23 -1.29
N LEU A 24 -2.58 -6.97 0.02
CA LEU A 24 -1.62 -7.65 0.90
C LEU A 24 -1.91 -9.15 1.00
N SER A 25 -3.17 -9.53 1.04
CA SER A 25 -3.55 -10.94 1.03
C SER A 25 -3.06 -11.65 -0.23
N ARG A 26 -3.16 -11.00 -1.38
CA ARG A 26 -2.64 -11.54 -2.64
C ARG A 26 -1.13 -11.64 -2.65
N GLN A 27 -0.44 -10.76 -1.95
CA GLN A 27 1.02 -10.80 -1.82
C GLN A 27 1.49 -11.84 -0.80
N GLY A 28 0.57 -12.55 -0.17
CA GLY A 28 0.91 -13.55 0.83
C GLY A 28 1.15 -12.99 2.22
N GLU A 29 0.83 -11.72 2.44
CA GLU A 29 0.96 -11.12 3.76
C GLU A 29 -0.22 -11.53 4.65
N LYS A 30 0.08 -11.91 5.87
CA LYS A 30 -0.94 -12.26 6.84
C LYS A 30 -1.40 -11.02 7.59
N LEU A 31 -2.71 -10.85 7.68
CA LEU A 31 -3.31 -9.74 8.40
C LEU A 31 -4.04 -10.25 9.63
N LEU A 32 -3.92 -9.51 10.72
CA LEU A 32 -4.57 -9.83 11.99
C LEU A 32 -5.66 -8.80 12.25
N ARG A 33 -6.79 -9.27 12.76
CA ARG A 33 -7.89 -8.38 13.09
C ARG A 33 -7.53 -7.49 14.29
N SER A 34 -7.79 -6.19 14.16
CA SER A 34 -7.53 -5.21 15.21
C SER A 34 -8.65 -4.17 15.21
N GLY A 35 -9.77 -4.50 15.85
CA GLY A 35 -10.93 -3.64 15.85
C GLY A 35 -11.52 -3.49 14.43
N ARG A 36 -11.60 -2.25 13.94
CA ARG A 36 -12.08 -1.95 12.58
C ARG A 36 -10.98 -1.99 11.54
N GLU A 37 -9.75 -2.24 11.98
CA GLU A 37 -8.59 -2.23 11.12
C GLU A 37 -8.00 -3.62 11.06
N LYS A 38 -7.07 -3.81 10.13
CA LYS A 38 -6.22 -5.00 10.10
C LYS A 38 -4.79 -4.58 10.42
N ARG A 39 -4.07 -5.47 11.08
CA ARG A 39 -2.68 -5.24 11.45
C ARG A 39 -1.82 -6.27 10.75
N LEU A 40 -0.65 -5.83 10.24
CA LEU A 40 0.29 -6.75 9.60
C LEU A 40 0.87 -7.70 10.64
N ALA A 41 0.85 -8.99 10.34
CA ALA A 41 1.45 -9.99 11.22
C ALA A 41 2.97 -9.85 11.27
N SER A 42 3.58 -9.43 10.16
CA SER A 42 5.02 -9.24 10.08
C SER A 42 5.49 -7.93 10.71
N ASP A 43 4.61 -6.94 10.86
CA ASP A 43 4.94 -5.68 11.50
C ASP A 43 3.69 -5.12 12.17
N HIS A 44 3.59 -5.35 13.47
CA HIS A 44 2.43 -4.97 14.27
C HIS A 44 2.25 -3.46 14.43
N SER A 45 3.25 -2.67 14.05
CA SER A 45 3.15 -1.21 14.08
C SER A 45 2.29 -0.68 12.94
N ILE A 46 2.08 -1.47 11.89
CA ILE A 46 1.35 -1.03 10.69
C ILE A 46 -0.06 -1.58 10.71
N THR A 47 -1.03 -0.66 10.61
CA THR A 47 -2.45 -1.01 10.45
C THR A 47 -2.93 -0.57 9.08
N VAL A 48 -3.88 -1.31 8.52
CA VAL A 48 -4.49 -0.98 7.23
C VAL A 48 -6.00 -1.02 7.36
N ARG A 49 -6.66 -0.13 6.61
CA ARG A 49 -8.12 -0.07 6.55
C ARG A 49 -8.51 0.41 5.15
N GLY A 50 -9.07 -0.49 4.36
CA GLY A 50 -9.37 -0.17 2.97
C GLY A 50 -8.10 0.19 2.22
N ASN A 51 -8.06 1.35 1.61
CA ASN A 51 -6.89 1.84 0.87
C ASN A 51 -5.95 2.72 1.71
N ARG A 52 -6.18 2.79 3.02
CA ARG A 52 -5.41 3.64 3.93
C ARG A 52 -4.57 2.77 4.87
N TRP A 53 -3.43 3.32 5.27
CA TRP A 53 -2.55 2.66 6.23
C TRP A 53 -2.00 3.66 7.21
N TYR A 54 -1.52 3.16 8.35
CA TYR A 54 -0.85 3.98 9.35
C TYR A 54 0.22 3.14 10.05
N ASP A 55 1.42 3.73 10.19
CA ASP A 55 2.53 3.12 10.91
C ASP A 55 2.68 3.84 12.24
N HIS A 56 2.32 3.16 13.32
CA HIS A 56 2.35 3.73 14.66
C HIS A 56 3.77 3.96 15.18
N ALA A 57 4.75 3.27 14.64
CA ALA A 57 6.15 3.43 15.05
C ALA A 57 6.76 4.71 14.52
N THR A 58 6.43 5.09 13.28
CA THR A 58 6.96 6.29 12.63
C THR A 58 5.96 7.44 12.58
N GLU A 59 4.71 7.19 12.96
CA GLU A 59 3.61 8.14 12.90
C GLU A 59 3.36 8.64 11.47
N LYS A 60 3.51 7.75 10.49
CA LYS A 60 3.27 8.03 9.07
C LYS A 60 2.10 7.21 8.57
N GLY A 61 1.43 7.74 7.57
CA GLY A 61 0.32 7.05 6.94
C GLY A 61 0.07 7.61 5.55
N GLY A 62 -0.89 7.02 4.85
CA GLY A 62 -1.23 7.46 3.50
C GLY A 62 -2.16 6.50 2.80
N CYS A 63 -2.08 6.50 1.48
CA CYS A 63 -2.88 5.65 0.61
C CYS A 63 -2.04 4.51 0.03
N ALA A 64 -2.63 3.75 -0.89
CA ALA A 64 -2.02 2.52 -1.39
C ALA A 64 -0.66 2.74 -2.04
N ILE A 65 -0.49 3.78 -2.87
CA ILE A 65 0.79 4.02 -3.54
C ILE A 65 1.89 4.27 -2.51
N ASP A 66 1.63 5.10 -1.51
CA ASP A 66 2.61 5.39 -0.46
C ASP A 66 3.00 4.14 0.30
N PHE A 67 2.03 3.25 0.56
CA PHE A 67 2.29 2.00 1.26
C PHE A 67 3.27 1.13 0.47
N VAL A 68 3.02 0.94 -0.82
CA VAL A 68 3.88 0.08 -1.66
C VAL A 68 5.27 0.68 -1.78
N ARG A 69 5.38 1.99 -1.90
CA ARG A 69 6.69 2.64 -1.95
C ARG A 69 7.49 2.44 -0.67
N MET A 70 6.83 2.53 0.47
CA MET A 70 7.46 2.41 1.77
C MET A 70 7.74 0.94 2.12
N PHE A 71 6.72 0.11 2.05
CA PHE A 71 6.80 -1.27 2.54
C PHE A 71 7.62 -2.17 1.61
N TYR A 72 7.45 -2.01 0.30
CA TYR A 72 8.16 -2.81 -0.69
C TYR A 72 9.35 -2.07 -1.30
N ASN A 73 9.64 -0.87 -0.82
CA ASN A 73 10.78 -0.06 -1.27
C ASN A 73 10.78 0.14 -2.79
N GLN A 74 9.63 0.51 -3.34
CA GLN A 74 9.46 0.70 -4.77
C GLN A 74 9.45 2.18 -5.14
N SER A 75 9.88 2.47 -6.38
CA SER A 75 9.71 3.80 -6.95
C SER A 75 8.23 4.09 -7.20
N PHE A 76 7.88 5.37 -7.43
CA PHE A 76 6.50 5.73 -7.72
C PHE A 76 5.92 4.95 -8.93
N PRO A 77 6.59 4.92 -10.10
CA PRO A 77 6.04 4.18 -11.23
C PRO A 77 5.93 2.68 -10.96
N ASP A 78 6.90 2.09 -10.26
CA ASP A 78 6.83 0.68 -9.93
C ASP A 78 5.70 0.37 -8.96
N ALA A 79 5.48 1.25 -7.99
CA ALA A 79 4.37 1.10 -7.05
C ALA A 79 3.01 1.15 -7.76
N VAL A 80 2.83 2.11 -8.66
CA VAL A 80 1.59 2.21 -9.44
C VAL A 80 1.37 0.94 -10.27
N THR A 81 2.44 0.45 -10.91
CA THR A 81 2.37 -0.77 -11.72
C THR A 81 1.96 -1.98 -10.88
N MET A 82 2.50 -2.11 -9.67
CA MET A 82 2.14 -3.22 -8.78
C MET A 82 0.66 -3.18 -8.38
N LEU A 83 0.11 -1.99 -8.22
CA LEU A 83 -1.27 -1.81 -7.77
C LEU A 83 -2.29 -1.93 -8.91
N LEU A 84 -1.89 -1.62 -10.12
CA LEU A 84 -2.74 -1.80 -11.28
C LEU A 84 -2.71 -3.26 -11.76
#